data_99318f09a4a9272e96464f7ca9e58faa
#
_entry.id   99318f09a4a9272e96464f7ca9e58faa
#
_cell.length_a   1.000
_cell.length_b   1.000
_cell.length_c   1.000
_cell.angle_alpha   90.00
_cell.angle_beta   90.00
_cell.angle_gamma   90.00
#
_symmetry.space_group_name_H-M   'P 1'
#
loop_
_entity.id
_entity.type
_entity.pdbx_description
1 polymer ?
#
loop_
_entity_poly.entity_id
_entity_poly.type
_entity_poly.pdbx_seq_one_letter_code
_entity_poly.pdbx_strand_id
1 'polypeptide(L)'
;QDRNYHLDRARTCARLTMPYLIPESAEPTYNSKENYPVPWNGIGPRGVLNLASRMLLALLPPTQQMFRFSLDEGELAKQGVGADEKSATEEALSRIERMVLREIEASNDRVVFHEALLHLIVSGNAMLYVASEGLRVFHLNRFVITRDPMGNPMESVICEELAYEVLPPVIKDMLMEENEELTGAEPEEYVNQPDSERKCRLYTHIEWRDGQVYWHQEVKNKIVPGTEGKAPKDRSPWLPLRMTRVDGQAYGVSYVESAALADLQTVEALCQAIAEGALASSKVLFLTKPSGVTKAADLARAANGSFVTGDPNDVLALQVQKSQDMSVAMQAKQQIEMRLSQAFMLADM
;
A
#
# COMPACT_ATOMS: atom_id res chain seq x y z
N GLN A 1 13.86 -6.92 15.67
CA GLN A 1 13.14 -7.97 14.94
C GLN A 1 13.34 -7.73 13.45
N ASP A 2 13.60 -8.81 12.69
CA ASP A 2 13.83 -8.70 11.26
C ASP A 2 12.53 -8.33 10.53
N ARG A 3 12.44 -7.09 10.04
CA ARG A 3 11.33 -6.57 9.26
C ARG A 3 11.24 -7.22 7.87
N ASN A 4 12.33 -7.79 7.35
CA ASN A 4 12.41 -8.25 5.96
C ASN A 4 11.35 -9.30 5.64
N TYR A 5 11.10 -10.25 6.57
CA TYR A 5 10.03 -11.22 6.41
C TYR A 5 8.66 -10.58 6.16
N HIS A 6 8.31 -9.55 6.95
CA HIS A 6 7.02 -8.85 6.81
C HIS A 6 6.97 -8.00 5.55
N LEU A 7 8.10 -7.42 5.13
CA LEU A 7 8.20 -6.67 3.87
C LEU A 7 8.02 -7.57 2.65
N ASP A 8 8.63 -8.74 2.63
CA ASP A 8 8.54 -9.68 1.50
C ASP A 8 7.11 -10.20 1.34
N ARG A 9 6.42 -10.45 2.45
CA ARG A 9 5.01 -10.82 2.44
C ARG A 9 4.12 -9.67 1.96
N ALA A 10 4.37 -8.45 2.44
CA ALA A 10 3.66 -7.25 2.01
C ALA A 10 3.86 -6.97 0.51
N ARG A 11 5.08 -7.14 0.00
CA ARG A 11 5.38 -7.01 -1.43
C ARG A 11 4.67 -8.07 -2.27
N THR A 12 4.62 -9.32 -1.78
CA THR A 12 3.87 -10.38 -2.44
C THR A 12 2.39 -10.06 -2.54
N CYS A 13 1.78 -9.57 -1.46
CA CYS A 13 0.39 -9.11 -1.46
C CYS A 13 0.18 -7.90 -2.39
N ALA A 14 1.09 -6.92 -2.34
CA ALA A 14 1.03 -5.72 -3.17
C ALA A 14 1.11 -6.06 -4.66
N ARG A 15 2.03 -6.96 -5.07
CA ARG A 15 2.20 -7.37 -6.47
C ARG A 15 0.93 -7.97 -7.08
N LEU A 16 0.12 -8.68 -6.29
CA LEU A 16 -1.14 -9.29 -6.73
C LEU A 16 -2.36 -8.36 -6.60
N THR A 17 -2.18 -7.19 -5.98
CA THR A 17 -3.24 -6.23 -5.72
C THR A 17 -2.85 -4.84 -6.24
N MET A 18 -2.11 -4.06 -5.46
CA MET A 18 -1.72 -2.68 -5.75
C MET A 18 -0.20 -2.52 -5.61
N PRO A 19 0.59 -2.85 -6.65
CA PRO A 19 2.05 -2.91 -6.59
C PRO A 19 2.73 -1.61 -6.14
N TYR A 20 2.13 -0.47 -6.44
CA TYR A 20 2.67 0.85 -6.09
C TYR A 20 2.59 1.20 -4.59
N LEU A 21 1.79 0.46 -3.79
CA LEU A 21 1.68 0.72 -2.36
C LEU A 21 2.95 0.37 -1.58
N ILE A 22 3.65 -0.69 -2.00
CA ILE A 22 4.88 -1.14 -1.34
C ILE A 22 5.97 -1.29 -2.40
N PRO A 23 6.86 -0.31 -2.54
CA PRO A 23 7.97 -0.38 -3.48
C PRO A 23 8.83 -1.64 -3.30
N GLU A 24 9.32 -2.21 -4.39
CA GLU A 24 10.22 -3.38 -4.34
C GLU A 24 11.60 -3.00 -3.82
N SER A 25 12.05 -1.78 -4.07
CA SER A 25 13.28 -1.26 -3.49
C SER A 25 13.19 -1.17 -1.97
N ALA A 26 14.19 -1.71 -1.29
CA ALA A 26 14.31 -1.57 0.16
C ALA A 26 14.63 -0.12 0.57
N GLU A 27 15.18 0.67 -0.34
CA GLU A 27 15.56 2.05 -0.09
C GLU A 27 14.43 3.01 -0.46
N PRO A 28 14.05 3.91 0.45
CA PRO A 28 13.08 4.95 0.15
C PRO A 28 13.72 5.94 -0.85
N THR A 29 13.41 5.82 -2.11
CA THR A 29 13.98 6.69 -3.15
C THR A 29 12.97 7.76 -3.53
N TYR A 30 13.34 9.03 -3.37
CA TYR A 30 12.56 10.15 -3.87
C TYR A 30 12.59 10.16 -5.40
N ASN A 31 11.42 10.28 -6.04
CA ASN A 31 11.29 10.35 -7.50
C ASN A 31 11.82 9.12 -8.26
N SER A 32 11.81 7.94 -7.65
CA SER A 32 12.16 6.70 -8.36
C SER A 32 11.14 6.41 -9.46
N LYS A 33 11.63 6.20 -10.67
CA LYS A 33 10.82 5.71 -11.80
C LYS A 33 10.76 4.18 -11.70
N GLU A 34 10.04 3.66 -10.71
CA GLU A 34 9.83 2.22 -10.60
C GLU A 34 8.80 1.76 -11.64
N ASN A 35 9.13 0.70 -12.35
CA ASN A 35 8.19 0.05 -13.25
C ASN A 35 7.42 -1.01 -12.46
N TYR A 36 6.22 -0.68 -12.02
CA TYR A 36 5.39 -1.59 -11.24
C TYR A 36 4.78 -2.69 -12.13
N PRO A 37 4.87 -3.97 -11.73
CA PRO A 37 4.22 -5.05 -12.47
C PRO A 37 2.70 -4.87 -12.44
N VAL A 38 2.04 -5.16 -13.56
CA VAL A 38 0.58 -5.12 -13.63
C VAL A 38 0.05 -6.54 -13.44
N PRO A 39 -0.85 -6.79 -12.47
CA PRO A 39 -1.46 -8.10 -12.28
C PRO A 39 -2.25 -8.55 -13.51
N TRP A 40 -2.18 -9.84 -13.85
CA TRP A 40 -2.97 -10.44 -14.93
C TRP A 40 -4.48 -10.47 -14.61
N ASN A 41 -4.83 -10.44 -13.32
CA ASN A 41 -6.23 -10.40 -12.88
C ASN A 41 -6.54 -9.10 -12.14
N GLY A 42 -7.59 -8.42 -12.56
CA GLY A 42 -8.04 -7.15 -11.96
C GLY A 42 -8.90 -7.30 -10.69
N ILE A 43 -9.17 -8.52 -10.19
CA ILE A 43 -10.05 -8.70 -9.03
C ILE A 43 -9.36 -8.24 -7.73
N GLY A 44 -8.04 -8.46 -7.62
CA GLY A 44 -7.24 -8.02 -6.47
C GLY A 44 -7.30 -6.51 -6.27
N PRO A 45 -6.90 -5.69 -7.26
CA PRO A 45 -6.96 -4.23 -7.15
C PRO A 45 -8.37 -3.70 -6.85
N ARG A 46 -9.37 -4.17 -7.58
CA ARG A 46 -10.78 -3.76 -7.38
C ARG A 46 -11.28 -4.16 -6.00
N GLY A 47 -10.92 -5.36 -5.53
CA GLY A 47 -11.31 -5.86 -4.23
C GLY A 47 -10.76 -5.03 -3.09
N VAL A 48 -9.46 -4.71 -3.13
CA VAL A 48 -8.81 -3.87 -2.12
C VAL A 48 -9.42 -2.46 -2.08
N LEU A 49 -9.64 -1.83 -3.24
CA LEU A 49 -10.28 -0.51 -3.32
C LEU A 49 -11.70 -0.52 -2.76
N ASN A 50 -12.50 -1.53 -3.10
CA ASN A 50 -13.86 -1.65 -2.59
C ASN A 50 -13.88 -1.85 -1.07
N LEU A 51 -13.04 -2.76 -0.56
CA LEU A 51 -12.97 -3.03 0.87
C LEU A 51 -12.51 -1.80 1.65
N ALA A 52 -11.47 -1.09 1.18
CA ALA A 52 -10.99 0.15 1.81
C ALA A 52 -12.08 1.23 1.82
N SER A 53 -12.82 1.39 0.72
CA SER A 53 -13.92 2.37 0.64
C SER A 53 -15.07 2.02 1.58
N ARG A 54 -15.46 0.76 1.69
CA ARG A 54 -16.48 0.30 2.64
C ARG A 54 -16.04 0.49 4.10
N MET A 55 -14.78 0.16 4.41
CA MET A 55 -14.21 0.41 5.73
C MET A 55 -14.19 1.91 6.06
N LEU A 56 -13.81 2.75 5.11
CA LEU A 56 -13.84 4.20 5.29
C LEU A 56 -15.24 4.70 5.59
N LEU A 57 -16.25 4.26 4.83
CA LEU A 57 -17.65 4.64 5.06
C LEU A 57 -18.18 4.14 6.42
N ALA A 58 -17.74 2.99 6.87
CA ALA A 58 -18.12 2.45 8.17
C ALA A 58 -17.45 3.18 9.34
N LEU A 59 -16.17 3.57 9.18
CA LEU A 59 -15.42 4.29 10.22
C LEU A 59 -15.70 5.78 10.26
N LEU A 60 -15.87 6.39 9.07
CA LEU A 60 -16.08 7.82 8.89
C LEU A 60 -17.34 8.07 8.05
N PRO A 61 -18.54 7.77 8.57
CA PRO A 61 -19.79 7.96 7.82
C PRO A 61 -19.99 9.45 7.49
N PRO A 62 -20.35 9.79 6.23
CA PRO A 62 -20.47 11.21 5.84
C PRO A 62 -21.74 11.90 6.38
N THR A 63 -22.75 11.12 6.76
CA THR A 63 -24.07 11.65 7.16
C THR A 63 -24.42 11.43 8.62
N GLN A 64 -23.55 10.76 9.38
CA GLN A 64 -23.79 10.43 10.78
C GLN A 64 -22.66 10.98 11.65
N GLN A 65 -22.99 11.31 12.89
CA GLN A 65 -21.98 11.67 13.89
C GLN A 65 -21.09 10.46 14.20
N MET A 66 -19.77 10.61 14.00
CA MET A 66 -18.79 9.58 14.28
C MET A 66 -18.52 9.40 15.77
N PHE A 67 -18.66 10.46 16.53
CA PHE A 67 -18.45 10.47 17.97
C PHE A 67 -19.43 11.44 18.63
N ARG A 68 -19.66 11.26 19.90
CA ARG A 68 -20.45 12.14 20.75
C ARG A 68 -19.72 12.34 22.08
N PHE A 69 -19.64 13.58 22.52
CA PHE A 69 -19.19 13.85 23.88
C PHE A 69 -20.32 13.55 24.86
N SER A 70 -20.02 12.76 25.88
CA SER A 70 -20.95 12.50 26.99
C SER A 70 -20.38 13.06 28.28
N LEU A 71 -21.25 13.61 29.09
CA LEU A 71 -20.91 14.01 30.43
C LEU A 71 -21.00 12.79 31.36
N ASP A 72 -20.03 12.66 32.27
CA ASP A 72 -20.11 11.66 33.33
C ASP A 72 -21.13 12.11 34.37
N GLU A 73 -22.31 11.47 34.36
CA GLU A 73 -23.39 11.78 35.30
C GLU A 73 -22.98 11.59 36.75
N GLY A 74 -22.05 10.68 37.02
CA GLY A 74 -21.54 10.45 38.38
C GLY A 74 -20.69 11.60 38.89
N GLU A 75 -19.87 12.22 38.04
CA GLU A 75 -19.08 13.39 38.41
C GLU A 75 -19.94 14.65 38.53
N LEU A 76 -20.91 14.87 37.65
CA LEU A 76 -21.84 15.98 37.69
C LEU A 76 -22.69 15.96 38.97
N ALA A 77 -23.18 14.79 39.38
CA ALA A 77 -23.93 14.62 40.62
C ALA A 77 -23.08 14.96 41.88
N LYS A 78 -21.78 14.63 41.85
CA LYS A 78 -20.85 14.97 42.93
C LYS A 78 -20.58 16.48 43.03
N GLN A 79 -20.59 17.18 41.90
CA GLN A 79 -20.35 18.61 41.80
C GLN A 79 -21.64 19.46 42.04
N GLY A 80 -22.80 18.83 42.20
CA GLY A 80 -24.08 19.52 42.47
C GLY A 80 -24.58 20.37 41.31
N VAL A 81 -24.20 20.04 40.07
CA VAL A 81 -24.57 20.78 38.88
C VAL A 81 -26.09 20.68 38.61
N GLY A 82 -26.74 21.80 38.46
CA GLY A 82 -28.18 21.88 38.20
C GLY A 82 -28.59 21.41 36.80
N ALA A 83 -29.86 21.09 36.61
CA ALA A 83 -30.36 20.60 35.31
C ALA A 83 -30.16 21.61 34.17
N ASP A 84 -30.28 22.91 34.46
CA ASP A 84 -30.06 23.97 33.46
C ASP A 84 -28.61 24.10 33.03
N GLU A 85 -27.66 23.95 33.96
CA GLU A 85 -26.22 23.96 33.69
C GLU A 85 -25.81 22.71 32.90
N LYS A 86 -26.41 21.55 33.20
CA LYS A 86 -26.20 20.31 32.43
C LYS A 86 -26.62 20.50 30.98
N SER A 87 -27.84 21.06 30.74
CA SER A 87 -28.34 21.32 29.40
C SER A 87 -27.48 22.31 28.62
N ALA A 88 -26.98 23.37 29.24
CA ALA A 88 -26.10 24.35 28.63
C ALA A 88 -24.75 23.73 28.26
N THR A 89 -24.24 22.84 29.10
CA THR A 89 -22.97 22.11 28.83
C THR A 89 -23.13 21.13 27.70
N GLU A 90 -24.23 20.36 27.64
CA GLU A 90 -24.52 19.45 26.53
C GLU A 90 -24.67 20.20 25.19
N GLU A 91 -25.29 21.37 25.19
CA GLU A 91 -25.37 22.22 24.00
C GLU A 91 -24.00 22.73 23.54
N ALA A 92 -23.16 23.14 24.49
CA ALA A 92 -21.76 23.55 24.18
C ALA A 92 -20.95 22.41 23.60
N LEU A 93 -21.03 21.19 24.16
CA LEU A 93 -20.39 20.00 23.64
C LEU A 93 -20.87 19.66 22.22
N SER A 94 -22.17 19.75 21.96
CA SER A 94 -22.73 19.51 20.63
C SER A 94 -22.27 20.56 19.60
N ARG A 95 -21.96 21.79 20.02
CA ARG A 95 -21.33 22.79 19.13
C ARG A 95 -19.89 22.41 18.81
N ILE A 96 -19.12 21.95 19.79
CA ILE A 96 -17.73 21.49 19.60
C ILE A 96 -17.73 20.29 18.67
N GLU A 97 -18.60 19.29 18.88
CA GLU A 97 -18.74 18.14 17.97
C GLU A 97 -18.93 18.58 16.52
N ARG A 98 -19.85 19.49 16.28
CA ARG A 98 -20.12 20.00 14.93
C ARG A 98 -18.95 20.77 14.32
N MET A 99 -18.19 21.50 15.13
CA MET A 99 -16.98 22.20 14.68
C MET A 99 -15.90 21.21 14.26
N VAL A 100 -15.63 20.19 15.08
CA VAL A 100 -14.64 19.15 14.78
C VAL A 100 -15.02 18.35 13.53
N LEU A 101 -16.29 17.98 13.39
CA LEU A 101 -16.78 17.27 12.20
C LEU A 101 -16.61 18.10 10.93
N ARG A 102 -16.91 19.42 10.99
CA ARG A 102 -16.69 20.32 9.84
C ARG A 102 -15.21 20.43 9.49
N GLU A 103 -14.32 20.46 10.47
CA GLU A 103 -12.88 20.52 10.22
C GLU A 103 -12.38 19.24 9.53
N ILE A 104 -12.83 18.07 10.01
CA ILE A 104 -12.53 16.78 9.37
C ILE A 104 -13.09 16.71 7.94
N GLU A 105 -14.28 17.30 7.69
CA GLU A 105 -14.87 17.35 6.34
C GLU A 105 -14.14 18.33 5.41
N ALA A 106 -13.64 19.44 5.96
CA ALA A 106 -12.91 20.44 5.20
C ALA A 106 -11.44 20.03 4.93
N SER A 107 -10.88 19.17 5.77
CA SER A 107 -9.52 18.67 5.65
C SER A 107 -9.41 17.57 4.59
N ASN A 108 -8.17 17.27 4.18
CA ASN A 108 -7.84 16.14 3.30
C ASN A 108 -7.71 14.80 4.06
N ASP A 109 -8.06 14.76 5.34
CA ASP A 109 -7.81 13.63 6.24
C ASP A 109 -8.53 12.36 5.80
N ARG A 110 -9.72 12.47 5.20
CA ARG A 110 -10.45 11.32 4.67
C ARG A 110 -9.68 10.59 3.56
N VAL A 111 -8.96 11.32 2.72
CA VAL A 111 -8.13 10.74 1.64
C VAL A 111 -6.94 10.02 2.24
N VAL A 112 -6.25 10.66 3.18
CA VAL A 112 -5.11 10.05 3.88
C VAL A 112 -5.53 8.83 4.71
N PHE A 113 -6.72 8.89 5.33
CA PHE A 113 -7.28 7.75 6.06
C PHE A 113 -7.60 6.58 5.13
N HIS A 114 -8.14 6.86 3.93
CA HIS A 114 -8.36 5.83 2.91
C HIS A 114 -7.03 5.19 2.47
N GLU A 115 -5.99 5.99 2.27
CA GLU A 115 -4.64 5.50 1.97
C GLU A 115 -4.09 4.60 3.10
N ALA A 116 -4.26 5.00 4.35
CA ALA A 116 -3.90 4.17 5.51
C ALA A 116 -4.63 2.82 5.51
N LEU A 117 -5.92 2.80 5.16
CA LEU A 117 -6.71 1.56 5.03
C LEU A 117 -6.19 0.67 3.90
N LEU A 118 -5.81 1.23 2.76
CA LEU A 118 -5.17 0.47 1.68
C LEU A 118 -3.89 -0.21 2.17
N HIS A 119 -3.03 0.52 2.88
CA HIS A 119 -1.82 -0.06 3.47
C HIS A 119 -2.13 -1.15 4.49
N LEU A 120 -3.14 -0.97 5.34
CA LEU A 120 -3.55 -1.98 6.32
C LEU A 120 -4.07 -3.26 5.64
N ILE A 121 -4.89 -3.12 4.61
CA ILE A 121 -5.46 -4.27 3.88
C ILE A 121 -4.35 -5.04 3.16
N VAL A 122 -3.39 -4.36 2.53
CA VAL A 122 -2.37 -4.98 1.67
C VAL A 122 -1.12 -5.41 2.47
N SER A 123 -0.59 -4.54 3.36
CA SER A 123 0.65 -4.80 4.10
C SER A 123 0.42 -5.20 5.56
N GLY A 124 -0.78 -5.02 6.08
CA GLY A 124 -1.11 -5.28 7.46
C GLY A 124 -0.62 -4.23 8.46
N ASN A 125 0.14 -3.23 8.01
CA ASN A 125 0.81 -2.26 8.86
C ASN A 125 0.83 -0.88 8.21
N ALA A 126 0.59 0.16 9.00
CA ALA A 126 0.76 1.54 8.60
C ALA A 126 1.13 2.39 9.82
N MET A 127 1.95 3.42 9.62
CA MET A 127 2.18 4.44 10.63
C MET A 127 1.40 5.68 10.23
N LEU A 128 0.48 6.12 11.07
CA LEU A 128 -0.26 7.36 10.89
C LEU A 128 0.33 8.44 11.78
N TYR A 129 0.55 9.62 11.23
CA TYR A 129 1.02 10.79 11.94
C TYR A 129 0.00 11.91 11.86
N VAL A 130 -0.37 12.43 13.03
CA VAL A 130 -1.29 13.56 13.17
C VAL A 130 -0.44 14.83 13.28
N ALA A 131 -0.27 15.51 12.16
CA ALA A 131 0.45 16.78 12.10
C ALA A 131 -0.51 17.98 12.34
N SER A 132 0.05 19.16 12.58
CA SER A 132 -0.72 20.42 12.64
C SER A 132 -1.43 20.76 11.32
N GLU A 133 -0.89 20.29 10.21
CA GLU A 133 -1.37 20.56 8.85
C GLU A 133 -2.29 19.44 8.30
N GLY A 134 -2.56 18.39 9.09
CA GLY A 134 -3.39 17.25 8.69
C GLY A 134 -2.71 15.91 8.93
N LEU A 135 -3.33 14.85 8.45
CA LEU A 135 -2.83 13.50 8.60
C LEU A 135 -1.76 13.16 7.54
N ARG A 136 -0.77 12.35 7.95
CA ARG A 136 0.19 11.69 7.05
C ARG A 136 0.25 10.20 7.33
N VAL A 137 0.43 9.41 6.28
CA VAL A 137 0.61 7.97 6.39
C VAL A 137 2.00 7.57 5.90
N PHE A 138 2.63 6.63 6.61
CA PHE A 138 3.88 6.00 6.21
C PHE A 138 3.64 4.52 6.01
N HIS A 139 4.01 4.02 4.83
CA HIS A 139 3.92 2.60 4.51
C HIS A 139 5.04 1.79 5.18
N LEU A 140 4.86 0.48 5.29
CA LEU A 140 5.76 -0.42 6.01
C LEU A 140 7.24 -0.34 5.61
N ASN A 141 7.55 0.05 4.38
CA ASN A 141 8.93 0.22 3.92
C ASN A 141 9.64 1.44 4.55
N ARG A 142 8.88 2.40 5.10
CA ARG A 142 9.39 3.64 5.68
C ARG A 142 9.66 3.59 7.17
N PHE A 143 9.11 2.62 7.90
CA PHE A 143 9.28 2.57 9.35
C PHE A 143 9.66 1.19 9.87
N VAL A 144 10.28 1.18 11.03
CA VAL A 144 10.50 0.00 11.87
C VAL A 144 9.89 0.25 13.23
N ILE A 145 9.42 -0.79 13.89
CA ILE A 145 8.79 -0.69 15.21
C ILE A 145 9.13 -1.88 16.09
N THR A 146 9.33 -1.61 17.36
CA THR A 146 9.40 -2.63 18.41
C THR A 146 8.20 -2.49 19.34
N ARG A 147 7.77 -3.62 19.89
CA ARG A 147 6.61 -3.68 20.80
C ARG A 147 6.93 -4.59 21.98
N ASP A 148 6.25 -4.31 23.08
CA ASP A 148 6.27 -5.18 24.26
C ASP A 148 5.41 -6.46 24.00
N PRO A 149 5.48 -7.49 24.86
CA PRO A 149 4.67 -8.70 24.73
C PRO A 149 3.15 -8.42 24.75
N MET A 150 2.72 -7.34 25.39
CA MET A 150 1.31 -6.90 25.37
C MET A 150 0.91 -6.24 24.05
N GLY A 151 1.88 -5.96 23.17
CA GLY A 151 1.69 -5.34 21.86
C GLY A 151 1.68 -3.81 21.88
N ASN A 152 2.04 -3.17 23.00
CA ASN A 152 2.22 -1.72 23.05
C ASN A 152 3.48 -1.31 22.29
N PRO A 153 3.47 -0.18 21.55
CA PRO A 153 4.67 0.34 20.95
C PRO A 153 5.68 0.77 22.02
N MET A 154 6.94 0.43 21.79
CA MET A 154 8.08 0.84 22.63
C MET A 154 8.95 1.85 21.91
N GLU A 155 9.32 1.53 20.67
CA GLU A 155 10.22 2.35 19.88
C GLU A 155 9.88 2.21 18.40
N SER A 156 10.01 3.30 17.65
CA SER A 156 9.86 3.30 16.20
C SER A 156 10.84 4.27 15.56
N VAL A 157 11.32 3.93 14.38
CA VAL A 157 12.13 4.83 13.56
C VAL A 157 11.49 4.92 12.18
N ILE A 158 11.25 6.15 11.72
CA ILE A 158 10.75 6.44 10.38
C ILE A 158 11.90 7.01 9.55
N CYS A 159 12.05 6.53 8.32
CA CYS A 159 13.04 7.03 7.37
C CYS A 159 12.35 7.72 6.20
N GLU A 160 12.70 8.97 5.96
CA GLU A 160 12.26 9.76 4.81
C GLU A 160 13.47 10.17 3.97
N GLU A 161 13.36 10.07 2.67
CA GLU A 161 14.34 10.61 1.74
C GLU A 161 13.77 11.91 1.16
N LEU A 162 14.44 13.02 1.42
CA LEU A 162 14.03 14.35 1.01
C LEU A 162 15.04 14.93 0.02
N ALA A 163 14.56 15.66 -0.97
CA ALA A 163 15.42 16.46 -1.84
C ALA A 163 16.02 17.63 -1.04
N TYR A 164 17.25 17.98 -1.34
CA TYR A 164 17.97 19.05 -0.65
C TYR A 164 17.21 20.40 -0.68
N GLU A 165 16.51 20.70 -1.76
CA GLU A 165 15.72 21.92 -1.89
C GLU A 165 14.64 22.08 -0.82
N VAL A 166 14.01 20.95 -0.42
CA VAL A 166 12.88 20.91 0.51
C VAL A 166 13.33 20.89 1.97
N LEU A 167 14.64 20.70 2.23
CA LEU A 167 15.16 20.62 3.58
C LEU A 167 15.04 21.95 4.32
N PRO A 168 14.66 21.96 5.61
CA PRO A 168 14.74 23.13 6.46
C PRO A 168 16.16 23.71 6.51
N PRO A 169 16.31 25.04 6.67
CA PRO A 169 17.62 25.68 6.71
C PRO A 169 18.57 25.07 7.74
N VAL A 170 18.07 24.74 8.92
CA VAL A 170 18.85 24.10 10.00
C VAL A 170 19.51 22.79 9.56
N ILE A 171 18.82 21.96 8.77
CA ILE A 171 19.39 20.72 8.25
C ILE A 171 20.43 21.00 7.18
N LYS A 172 20.19 22.01 6.32
CA LYS A 172 21.16 22.43 5.30
C LYS A 172 22.45 22.90 5.93
N ASP A 173 22.37 23.72 6.96
CA ASP A 173 23.54 24.23 7.71
C ASP A 173 24.33 23.08 8.35
N MET A 174 23.64 22.13 9.02
CA MET A 174 24.27 20.95 9.59
C MET A 174 25.01 20.09 8.54
N LEU A 175 24.43 19.94 7.35
CA LEU A 175 25.04 19.19 6.26
C LEU A 175 26.27 19.88 5.69
N MET A 176 26.31 21.22 5.68
CA MET A 176 27.44 22.02 5.24
C MET A 176 28.59 21.97 6.26
N GLU A 177 28.31 22.19 7.56
CA GLU A 177 29.30 22.13 8.63
C GLU A 177 30.02 20.77 8.68
N GLU A 178 29.30 19.67 8.52
CA GLU A 178 29.89 18.34 8.56
C GLU A 178 30.83 18.07 7.36
N ASN A 179 30.50 18.63 6.21
CA ASN A 179 31.33 18.50 5.03
C ASN A 179 32.64 19.30 5.15
N GLU A 180 32.61 20.47 5.81
CA GLU A 180 33.80 21.26 6.15
C GLU A 180 34.71 20.54 7.15
N GLU A 181 34.13 19.90 8.19
CA GLU A 181 34.90 19.14 9.19
C GLU A 181 35.61 17.91 8.62
N LEU A 182 34.99 17.22 7.64
CA LEU A 182 35.54 15.95 7.09
C LEU A 182 36.55 16.16 5.97
N THR A 183 36.48 17.21 5.20
CA THR A 183 37.27 17.37 3.98
C THR A 183 38.08 18.65 3.94
N GLY A 184 37.80 19.66 4.77
CA GLY A 184 38.45 20.98 4.69
C GLY A 184 38.20 21.70 3.36
N ALA A 185 37.33 21.16 2.51
CA ALA A 185 36.87 21.73 1.26
C ALA A 185 35.41 21.32 1.05
N GLU A 186 34.67 22.12 0.32
CA GLU A 186 33.33 21.72 -0.14
C GLU A 186 33.45 20.41 -0.93
N PRO A 187 32.67 19.37 -0.60
CA PRO A 187 32.77 18.09 -1.32
C PRO A 187 32.39 18.29 -2.77
N GLU A 188 33.32 18.04 -3.68
CA GLU A 188 33.09 18.14 -5.13
C GLU A 188 31.87 17.33 -5.60
N GLU A 189 31.51 16.28 -4.88
CA GLU A 189 30.37 15.42 -5.15
C GLU A 189 29.02 16.11 -4.86
N TYR A 190 28.95 17.04 -3.91
CA TYR A 190 27.73 17.80 -3.60
C TYR A 190 27.62 19.10 -4.40
N VAL A 191 28.74 19.70 -4.79
CA VAL A 191 28.77 20.98 -5.54
C VAL A 191 28.39 20.80 -7.01
N ASN A 192 28.70 19.63 -7.58
CA ASN A 192 28.52 19.36 -9.02
C ASN A 192 27.15 18.73 -9.38
N GLN A 193 26.32 18.33 -8.40
CA GLN A 193 24.96 17.85 -8.67
C GLN A 193 23.93 18.97 -8.49
N PRO A 194 22.92 19.09 -9.39
CA PRO A 194 21.80 19.99 -9.16
C PRO A 194 21.13 19.70 -7.82
N ASP A 195 20.67 20.71 -7.10
CA ASP A 195 20.00 20.54 -5.80
C ASP A 195 18.82 19.58 -5.83
N SER A 196 18.13 19.48 -6.99
CA SER A 196 17.05 18.53 -7.23
C SER A 196 17.48 17.05 -7.23
N GLU A 197 18.76 16.77 -7.47
CA GLU A 197 19.32 15.41 -7.48
C GLU A 197 19.97 15.03 -6.14
N ARG A 198 20.27 16.03 -5.30
CA ARG A 198 20.81 15.81 -3.96
C ARG A 198 19.73 15.30 -3.03
N LYS A 199 19.98 14.20 -2.35
CA LYS A 199 19.04 13.54 -1.46
C LYS A 199 19.61 13.41 -0.06
N CYS A 200 18.74 13.64 0.93
CA CYS A 200 19.09 13.48 2.35
C CYS A 200 18.12 12.51 3.00
N ARG A 201 18.65 11.60 3.83
CA ARG A 201 17.83 10.71 4.66
C ARG A 201 17.63 11.36 6.02
N LEU A 202 16.37 11.63 6.33
CA LEU A 202 15.90 12.11 7.61
C LEU A 202 15.30 10.95 8.40
N TYR A 203 15.79 10.72 9.58
CA TYR A 203 15.26 9.71 10.49
C TYR A 203 14.47 10.37 11.60
N THR A 204 13.24 9.95 11.84
CA THR A 204 12.45 10.36 13.00
C THR A 204 12.44 9.21 13.99
N HIS A 205 13.08 9.40 15.12
CA HIS A 205 13.10 8.46 16.25
C HIS A 205 11.93 8.76 17.17
N ILE A 206 11.18 7.74 17.58
CA ILE A 206 9.98 7.85 18.41
C ILE A 206 10.09 6.81 19.52
N GLU A 207 9.95 7.24 20.78
CA GLU A 207 10.05 6.38 21.94
C GLU A 207 8.83 6.55 22.84
N TRP A 208 8.19 5.44 23.20
CA TRP A 208 7.08 5.39 24.17
C TRP A 208 7.59 4.90 25.51
N ARG A 209 7.76 5.80 26.47
CA ARG A 209 8.21 5.47 27.83
C ARG A 209 7.50 6.33 28.87
N ASP A 210 7.39 5.83 30.10
CA ASP A 210 6.88 6.55 31.28
C ASP A 210 5.51 7.24 31.05
N GLY A 211 4.63 6.62 30.26
CA GLY A 211 3.32 7.18 29.94
C GLY A 211 3.34 8.36 28.96
N GLN A 212 4.50 8.64 28.36
CA GLN A 212 4.69 9.70 27.37
C GLN A 212 5.28 9.14 26.08
N VAL A 213 5.20 9.94 25.03
CA VAL A 213 5.85 9.70 23.75
C VAL A 213 6.82 10.84 23.50
N TYR A 214 8.05 10.48 23.19
CA TYR A 214 9.12 11.41 22.82
C TYR A 214 9.50 11.17 21.38
N TRP A 215 9.84 12.21 20.65
CA TRP A 215 10.38 12.09 19.30
C TRP A 215 11.39 13.19 19.02
N HIS A 216 12.30 12.90 18.10
CA HIS A 216 13.26 13.84 17.54
C HIS A 216 13.64 13.39 16.11
N GLN A 217 14.21 14.28 15.36
CA GLN A 217 14.72 13.97 14.02
C GLN A 217 16.25 13.93 14.01
N GLU A 218 16.80 13.05 13.19
CA GLU A 218 18.23 12.85 13.03
C GLU A 218 18.62 12.84 11.55
N VAL A 219 19.74 13.45 11.26
CA VAL A 219 20.41 13.41 9.96
C VAL A 219 21.86 13.00 10.19
N LYS A 220 22.36 11.97 9.50
CA LYS A 220 23.73 11.45 9.64
C LYS A 220 24.12 11.19 11.12
N ASN A 221 23.22 10.63 11.91
CA ASN A 221 23.38 10.33 13.34
C ASN A 221 23.56 11.57 14.27
N LYS A 222 23.22 12.77 13.79
CA LYS A 222 23.17 13.98 14.62
C LYS A 222 21.70 14.40 14.79
N ILE A 223 21.31 14.75 16.02
CA ILE A 223 19.96 15.25 16.32
C ILE A 223 19.80 16.64 15.70
N VAL A 224 18.69 16.84 14.99
CA VAL A 224 18.34 18.14 14.39
C VAL A 224 17.73 19.03 15.47
N PRO A 225 18.37 20.18 15.81
CA PRO A 225 17.86 21.08 16.86
C PRO A 225 16.45 21.57 16.56
N GLY A 226 15.59 21.62 17.59
CA GLY A 226 14.21 22.12 17.47
C GLY A 226 13.19 21.14 16.89
N THR A 227 13.59 19.88 16.63
CA THR A 227 12.68 18.82 16.19
C THR A 227 12.18 17.93 17.31
N GLU A 228 12.69 18.14 18.52
CA GLU A 228 12.32 17.40 19.71
C GLU A 228 10.88 17.72 20.12
N GLY A 229 10.12 16.68 20.41
CA GLY A 229 8.76 16.81 20.87
C GLY A 229 8.38 15.77 21.91
N LYS A 230 7.35 16.06 22.66
CA LYS A 230 6.77 15.14 23.64
C LYS A 230 5.27 15.32 23.74
N ALA A 231 4.57 14.22 23.99
CA ALA A 231 3.12 14.21 24.24
C ALA A 231 2.76 13.10 25.24
N PRO A 232 1.65 13.20 25.96
CA PRO A 232 1.11 12.08 26.70
C PRO A 232 0.80 10.90 25.76
N LYS A 233 0.93 9.66 26.24
CA LYS A 233 0.71 8.45 25.45
C LYS A 233 -0.69 8.38 24.85
N ASP A 234 -1.69 8.86 25.58
CA ASP A 234 -3.11 8.94 25.15
C ASP A 234 -3.36 10.01 24.09
N ARG A 235 -2.43 10.95 23.89
CA ARG A 235 -2.47 12.02 22.88
C ARG A 235 -1.28 11.96 21.92
N SER A 236 -0.73 10.77 21.73
CA SER A 236 0.38 10.57 20.81
C SER A 236 -0.01 11.01 19.39
N PRO A 237 0.77 11.84 18.71
CA PRO A 237 0.58 12.14 17.32
C PRO A 237 0.99 10.96 16.40
N TRP A 238 1.74 9.99 16.93
CA TRP A 238 2.23 8.82 16.22
C TRP A 238 1.38 7.60 16.54
N LEU A 239 0.70 7.06 15.52
CA LEU A 239 -0.26 5.97 15.65
C LEU A 239 0.19 4.78 14.79
N PRO A 240 0.95 3.82 15.36
CA PRO A 240 1.37 2.62 14.65
C PRO A 240 0.22 1.60 14.57
N LEU A 241 -0.42 1.53 13.41
CA LEU A 241 -1.59 0.71 13.15
C LEU A 241 -1.22 -0.70 12.68
N ARG A 242 -2.03 -1.68 13.07
CA ARG A 242 -1.96 -3.08 12.59
C ARG A 242 -3.34 -3.55 12.16
N MET A 243 -3.44 -4.26 11.03
CA MET A 243 -4.71 -4.84 10.58
C MET A 243 -5.13 -6.00 11.49
N THR A 244 -4.30 -7.02 11.59
CA THR A 244 -4.54 -8.16 12.48
C THR A 244 -3.35 -8.32 13.40
N ARG A 245 -3.61 -8.26 14.71
CA ARG A 245 -2.59 -8.51 15.72
C ARG A 245 -2.30 -10.00 15.84
N VAL A 246 -1.03 -10.36 15.84
CA VAL A 246 -0.54 -11.69 16.23
C VAL A 246 0.22 -11.54 17.54
N ASP A 247 -0.06 -12.42 18.47
CA ASP A 247 0.60 -12.38 19.78
C ASP A 247 2.11 -12.57 19.67
N GLY A 248 2.87 -11.80 20.42
CA GLY A 248 4.32 -11.81 20.40
C GLY A 248 4.98 -11.18 19.14
N GLN A 249 4.21 -10.71 18.14
CA GLN A 249 4.76 -10.07 16.95
C GLN A 249 4.63 -8.54 17.00
N ALA A 250 5.68 -7.84 16.55
CA ALA A 250 5.68 -6.38 16.45
C ALA A 250 4.80 -5.88 15.29
N TYR A 251 4.74 -6.65 14.20
CA TYR A 251 4.00 -6.34 12.99
C TYR A 251 2.70 -7.14 12.90
N GLY A 252 1.70 -6.57 12.23
CA GLY A 252 0.42 -7.22 11.97
C GLY A 252 0.43 -7.99 10.65
N VAL A 253 -0.53 -8.89 10.52
CA VAL A 253 -0.82 -9.64 9.28
C VAL A 253 -1.87 -8.90 8.48
N SER A 254 -1.69 -8.84 7.16
CA SER A 254 -2.62 -8.17 6.25
C SER A 254 -3.90 -8.98 6.02
N TYR A 255 -4.97 -8.30 5.62
CA TYR A 255 -6.19 -8.99 5.21
C TYR A 255 -5.98 -9.83 3.95
N VAL A 256 -5.26 -9.27 2.96
CA VAL A 256 -4.92 -9.97 1.72
C VAL A 256 -4.15 -11.25 2.02
N GLU A 257 -3.15 -11.19 2.91
CA GLU A 257 -2.35 -12.36 3.29
C GLU A 257 -3.20 -13.46 3.92
N SER A 258 -4.09 -13.09 4.85
CA SER A 258 -4.85 -14.07 5.63
C SER A 258 -6.06 -14.64 4.88
N ALA A 259 -6.72 -13.85 4.04
CA ALA A 259 -8.01 -14.23 3.45
C ALA A 259 -7.98 -14.49 1.93
N ALA A 260 -7.01 -13.95 1.20
CA ALA A 260 -7.08 -13.90 -0.26
C ALA A 260 -5.81 -14.34 -0.99
N LEU A 261 -4.65 -14.40 -0.33
CA LEU A 261 -3.35 -14.56 -0.99
C LEU A 261 -3.26 -15.83 -1.86
N ALA A 262 -3.67 -16.98 -1.32
CA ALA A 262 -3.62 -18.26 -2.05
C ALA A 262 -4.51 -18.25 -3.29
N ASP A 263 -5.70 -17.70 -3.17
CA ASP A 263 -6.66 -17.58 -4.29
C ASP A 263 -6.17 -16.56 -5.34
N LEU A 264 -5.59 -15.44 -4.91
CA LEU A 264 -4.99 -14.45 -5.81
C LEU A 264 -3.80 -15.05 -6.59
N GLN A 265 -2.91 -15.80 -5.95
CA GLN A 265 -1.79 -16.46 -6.62
C GLN A 265 -2.28 -17.48 -7.65
N THR A 266 -3.31 -18.25 -7.30
CA THR A 266 -3.88 -19.26 -8.19
C THR A 266 -4.57 -18.63 -9.40
N VAL A 267 -5.40 -17.60 -9.18
CA VAL A 267 -6.09 -16.94 -10.29
C VAL A 267 -5.13 -16.19 -11.21
N GLU A 268 -4.07 -15.61 -10.65
CA GLU A 268 -3.00 -14.96 -11.43
C GLU A 268 -2.33 -15.95 -12.39
N ALA A 269 -1.89 -17.12 -11.87
CA ALA A 269 -1.29 -18.16 -12.67
C ALA A 269 -2.25 -18.71 -13.74
N LEU A 270 -3.54 -18.91 -13.40
CA LEU A 270 -4.54 -19.35 -14.37
C LEU A 270 -4.79 -18.30 -15.46
N CYS A 271 -4.88 -17.03 -15.12
CA CYS A 271 -5.05 -15.96 -16.11
C CYS A 271 -3.89 -15.90 -17.11
N GLN A 272 -2.66 -15.98 -16.60
CA GLN A 272 -1.45 -16.04 -17.44
C GLN A 272 -1.47 -17.26 -18.34
N ALA A 273 -1.71 -18.46 -17.79
CA ALA A 273 -1.73 -19.71 -18.55
C ALA A 273 -2.84 -19.72 -19.63
N ILE A 274 -4.03 -19.18 -19.32
CA ILE A 274 -5.12 -19.05 -20.28
C ILE A 274 -4.73 -18.11 -21.42
N ALA A 275 -4.14 -16.94 -21.10
CA ALA A 275 -3.73 -15.96 -22.10
C ALA A 275 -2.62 -16.52 -23.02
N GLU A 276 -1.59 -17.13 -22.44
CA GLU A 276 -0.49 -17.77 -23.19
C GLU A 276 -0.99 -18.95 -24.03
N GLY A 277 -1.88 -19.78 -23.48
CA GLY A 277 -2.50 -20.89 -24.18
C GLY A 277 -3.38 -20.44 -25.35
N ALA A 278 -4.14 -19.35 -25.18
CA ALA A 278 -4.93 -18.76 -26.25
C ALA A 278 -4.05 -18.22 -27.39
N LEU A 279 -2.95 -17.53 -27.04
CA LEU A 279 -1.96 -17.06 -28.02
C LEU A 279 -1.28 -18.22 -28.76
N ALA A 280 -0.90 -19.29 -28.04
CA ALA A 280 -0.32 -20.48 -28.66
C ALA A 280 -1.33 -21.19 -29.59
N SER A 281 -2.58 -21.28 -29.17
CA SER A 281 -3.65 -21.92 -30.00
C SER A 281 -4.05 -21.11 -31.23
N SER A 282 -3.80 -19.79 -31.20
CA SER A 282 -4.04 -18.94 -32.39
C SER A 282 -3.00 -19.12 -33.51
N LYS A 283 -1.83 -19.73 -33.17
CA LYS A 283 -0.77 -20.02 -34.15
C LYS A 283 -1.13 -21.30 -34.91
N VAL A 284 -1.45 -21.17 -36.18
CA VAL A 284 -1.64 -22.30 -37.11
C VAL A 284 -0.32 -22.48 -37.86
N LEU A 285 0.32 -23.64 -37.72
CA LEU A 285 1.49 -24.01 -38.50
C LEU A 285 1.10 -25.08 -39.49
N PHE A 286 1.42 -24.86 -40.76
CA PHE A 286 1.23 -25.85 -41.80
C PHE A 286 2.55 -26.61 -42.05
N LEU A 287 2.51 -27.91 -41.86
CA LEU A 287 3.62 -28.79 -42.21
C LEU A 287 3.41 -29.35 -43.59
N THR A 288 4.40 -29.25 -44.47
CA THR A 288 4.41 -29.85 -45.78
C THR A 288 5.42 -30.97 -45.83
N LYS A 289 5.10 -32.09 -46.46
CA LYS A 289 6.05 -33.18 -46.65
C LYS A 289 7.20 -32.74 -47.57
N PRO A 290 8.47 -33.00 -47.23
CA PRO A 290 9.62 -32.62 -48.06
C PRO A 290 9.61 -33.24 -49.47
N SER A 291 9.01 -34.43 -49.58
CA SER A 291 8.88 -35.19 -50.82
C SER A 291 7.51 -35.07 -51.48
N GLY A 292 6.63 -34.19 -51.01
CA GLY A 292 5.26 -34.00 -51.52
C GLY A 292 5.23 -33.21 -52.81
N VAL A 293 4.12 -33.39 -53.56
CA VAL A 293 3.84 -32.66 -54.83
C VAL A 293 3.42 -31.23 -54.53
N THR A 294 2.88 -30.99 -53.32
CA THR A 294 2.36 -29.69 -52.89
C THR A 294 3.50 -28.81 -52.41
N LYS A 295 3.72 -27.65 -53.05
CA LYS A 295 4.75 -26.71 -52.68
C LYS A 295 4.24 -25.69 -51.63
N ALA A 296 4.96 -25.54 -50.53
CA ALA A 296 4.63 -24.59 -49.49
C ALA A 296 4.51 -23.13 -49.99
N ALA A 297 5.35 -22.76 -50.98
CA ALA A 297 5.34 -21.43 -51.56
C ALA A 297 4.06 -21.10 -52.35
N ASP A 298 3.46 -22.10 -53.01
CA ASP A 298 2.23 -21.91 -53.76
C ASP A 298 1.04 -21.76 -52.84
N LEU A 299 1.00 -22.52 -51.73
CA LEU A 299 -0.01 -22.39 -50.68
C LEU A 299 0.10 -21.04 -49.94
N ALA A 300 1.29 -20.59 -49.66
CA ALA A 300 1.50 -19.34 -48.94
C ALA A 300 1.12 -18.09 -49.76
N ARG A 301 1.12 -18.20 -51.10
CA ARG A 301 0.75 -17.12 -52.02
C ARG A 301 -0.72 -17.20 -52.48
N ALA A 302 -1.40 -18.33 -52.22
CA ALA A 302 -2.75 -18.53 -52.62
C ALA A 302 -3.73 -17.58 -51.91
N ALA A 303 -4.56 -16.89 -52.68
CA ALA A 303 -5.64 -16.05 -52.13
C ALA A 303 -6.77 -16.94 -51.59
N ASN A 304 -7.53 -16.42 -50.65
CA ASN A 304 -8.68 -17.13 -50.09
C ASN A 304 -9.68 -17.48 -51.20
N GLY A 305 -10.03 -18.78 -51.32
CA GLY A 305 -10.92 -19.31 -52.37
C GLY A 305 -10.26 -19.63 -53.71
N SER A 306 -8.92 -19.54 -53.84
CA SER A 306 -8.19 -19.92 -55.05
C SER A 306 -7.98 -21.44 -55.13
N PHE A 307 -7.88 -21.95 -56.38
CA PHE A 307 -7.56 -23.35 -56.65
C PHE A 307 -6.04 -23.53 -56.74
N VAL A 308 -5.52 -24.42 -55.87
CA VAL A 308 -4.11 -24.78 -55.87
C VAL A 308 -3.95 -26.25 -56.17
N THR A 309 -3.04 -26.62 -57.06
CA THR A 309 -2.75 -28.01 -57.39
C THR A 309 -1.88 -28.63 -56.30
N GLY A 310 -2.31 -29.78 -55.74
CA GLY A 310 -1.57 -30.46 -54.69
C GLY A 310 -2.26 -31.70 -54.16
N ASP A 311 -1.59 -32.48 -53.32
CA ASP A 311 -2.17 -33.58 -52.57
C ASP A 311 -2.57 -33.08 -51.17
N PRO A 312 -3.87 -33.21 -50.75
CA PRO A 312 -4.32 -32.81 -49.44
C PRO A 312 -3.58 -33.55 -48.29
N ASN A 313 -3.02 -34.73 -48.56
CA ASN A 313 -2.24 -35.48 -47.58
C ASN A 313 -0.80 -34.95 -47.37
N ASP A 314 -0.34 -34.07 -48.24
CA ASP A 314 0.98 -33.47 -48.12
C ASP A 314 1.02 -32.29 -47.13
N VAL A 315 -0.12 -31.78 -46.72
CA VAL A 315 -0.26 -30.63 -45.84
C VAL A 315 -0.97 -31.03 -44.56
N LEU A 316 -0.30 -30.89 -43.46
CA LEU A 316 -0.88 -31.08 -42.13
C LEU A 316 -0.95 -29.74 -41.41
N ALA A 317 -2.12 -29.33 -41.00
CA ALA A 317 -2.28 -28.21 -40.09
C ALA A 317 -1.95 -28.65 -38.66
N LEU A 318 -0.85 -28.15 -38.10
CA LEU A 318 -0.51 -28.37 -36.72
C LEU A 318 -1.25 -27.32 -35.87
N GLN A 319 -2.34 -27.71 -35.24
CA GLN A 319 -3.07 -26.93 -34.26
C GLN A 319 -2.98 -27.58 -32.90
N VAL A 320 -2.70 -26.78 -31.87
CA VAL A 320 -2.72 -27.26 -30.47
C VAL A 320 -4.18 -27.40 -30.05
N GLN A 321 -4.72 -28.62 -30.10
CA GLN A 321 -6.08 -28.94 -29.66
C GLN A 321 -6.12 -29.11 -28.12
N LYS A 322 -6.11 -28.00 -27.36
CA LYS A 322 -6.25 -28.00 -25.91
C LYS A 322 -7.54 -27.33 -25.41
N SER A 323 -8.60 -27.38 -26.20
CA SER A 323 -9.86 -26.70 -25.88
C SER A 323 -10.52 -27.21 -24.60
N GLN A 324 -10.39 -28.50 -24.27
CA GLN A 324 -10.94 -29.10 -23.06
C GLN A 324 -10.16 -28.62 -21.82
N ASP A 325 -8.83 -28.66 -21.86
CA ASP A 325 -7.99 -28.20 -20.75
C ASP A 325 -8.23 -26.72 -20.45
N MET A 326 -8.40 -25.91 -21.50
CA MET A 326 -8.68 -24.48 -21.38
C MET A 326 -10.06 -24.21 -20.75
N SER A 327 -11.08 -25.03 -21.07
CA SER A 327 -12.41 -24.89 -20.45
C SER A 327 -12.39 -25.23 -18.95
N VAL A 328 -11.63 -26.24 -18.53
CA VAL A 328 -11.42 -26.58 -17.12
C VAL A 328 -10.71 -25.46 -16.39
N ALA A 329 -9.66 -24.88 -16.97
CA ALA A 329 -8.94 -23.74 -16.40
C ALA A 329 -9.84 -22.50 -16.25
N MET A 330 -10.70 -22.22 -17.23
CA MET A 330 -11.69 -21.13 -17.15
C MET A 330 -12.72 -21.35 -16.04
N GLN A 331 -13.24 -22.56 -15.88
CA GLN A 331 -14.17 -22.90 -14.79
C GLN A 331 -13.51 -22.76 -13.41
N ALA A 332 -12.29 -23.27 -13.24
CA ALA A 332 -11.53 -23.12 -12.00
C ALA A 332 -11.29 -21.62 -11.69
N LYS A 333 -10.89 -20.83 -12.69
CA LYS A 333 -10.73 -19.38 -12.57
C LYS A 333 -12.02 -18.72 -12.06
N GLN A 334 -13.17 -19.00 -12.68
CA GLN A 334 -14.45 -18.42 -12.27
C GLN A 334 -14.83 -18.76 -10.83
N GLN A 335 -14.60 -20.00 -10.38
CA GLN A 335 -14.87 -20.39 -9.00
C GLN A 335 -14.00 -19.62 -7.99
N ILE A 336 -12.72 -19.42 -8.32
CA ILE A 336 -11.82 -18.66 -7.47
C ILE A 336 -12.21 -17.17 -7.48
N GLU A 337 -12.56 -16.60 -8.62
CA GLU A 337 -13.04 -15.22 -8.72
C GLU A 337 -14.33 -14.98 -7.90
N MET A 338 -15.24 -15.95 -7.84
CA MET A 338 -16.40 -15.85 -6.94
C MET A 338 -16.02 -15.83 -5.48
N ARG A 339 -15.08 -16.69 -5.03
CA ARG A 339 -14.59 -16.66 -3.64
C ARG A 339 -13.91 -15.35 -3.31
N LEU A 340 -13.06 -14.86 -4.20
CA LEU A 340 -12.40 -13.57 -4.03
C LEU A 340 -13.40 -12.40 -4.00
N SER A 341 -14.43 -12.44 -4.85
CA SER A 341 -15.51 -11.46 -4.84
C SER A 341 -16.25 -11.41 -3.51
N GLN A 342 -16.49 -12.57 -2.90
CA GLN A 342 -17.08 -12.65 -1.57
C GLN A 342 -16.13 -12.13 -0.50
N ALA A 343 -14.84 -12.54 -0.53
CA ALA A 343 -13.84 -12.08 0.43
C ALA A 343 -13.67 -10.55 0.41
N PHE A 344 -13.70 -9.94 -0.76
CA PHE A 344 -13.58 -8.48 -0.92
C PHE A 344 -14.92 -7.73 -0.93
N MET A 345 -16.03 -8.41 -0.63
CA MET A 345 -17.37 -7.83 -0.62
C MET A 345 -17.76 -7.16 -1.95
N LEU A 346 -17.31 -7.71 -3.09
CA LEU A 346 -17.65 -7.22 -4.43
C LEU A 346 -19.03 -7.68 -4.89
N ALA A 347 -19.56 -8.76 -4.32
CA ALA A 347 -20.79 -9.42 -4.79
C ALA A 347 -22.10 -8.63 -4.49
N ASP A 348 -22.03 -7.53 -3.76
CA ASP A 348 -23.17 -6.69 -3.40
C ASP A 348 -23.33 -5.45 -4.33
N MET A 349 -22.70 -5.45 -5.49
CA MET A 349 -22.87 -4.40 -6.50
C MET A 349 -23.84 -4.83 -7.59
#